data_3594ee48b79876ed2d8af12c15f17f4f
#
_entry.id   3594ee48b79876ed2d8af12c15f17f4f
#
_cell.length_a   1.000
_cell.length_b   1.000
_cell.length_c   1.000
_cell.angle_alpha   90.00
_cell.angle_beta   90.00
_cell.angle_gamma   90.00
#
_symmetry.space_group_name_H-M   'P 1'
#
loop_
_entity.id
_entity.type
_entity.pdbx_description
1 polymer ?
#
loop_
_entity_poly.entity_id
_entity_poly.type
_entity_poly.pdbx_seq_one_letter_code
_entity_poly.pdbx_strand_id
1 'polypeptide(L)'
;MLPRFFVLLALLAAGCGEAPETDLKLVTIESPAAVGLSLRELPPSVLKSIGLGYGLAVVRADGIAERAGLRMGDVVHGVNQERLHNIDDFRRLVAQASERAATRLLVRRGRSDFYVAIDFGSVPLPGKPNSRDTLLRT
;
A
#
# COMPACT_ATOMS: atom_id res chain seq x y z
N MET A 1 16.04 -0.26 69.81
CA MET A 1 14.95 -0.92 69.08
C MET A 1 14.61 -0.12 67.88
N LEU A 2 15.14 -0.51 66.81
CA LEU A 2 14.96 0.15 65.55
C LEU A 2 13.83 -0.49 64.80
N PRO A 3 12.76 0.22 64.45
CA PRO A 3 11.85 -0.26 63.48
C PRO A 3 12.58 -0.27 62.17
N ARG A 4 12.83 -1.43 61.69
CA ARG A 4 13.28 -1.60 60.33
C ARG A 4 12.12 -1.30 59.43
N PHE A 5 12.00 -0.07 59.05
CA PHE A 5 11.20 0.24 57.90
C PHE A 5 11.92 -0.35 56.70
N PHE A 6 11.59 -1.56 56.41
CA PHE A 6 11.71 -2.02 55.03
C PHE A 6 10.72 -1.19 54.24
N VAL A 7 11.21 -0.13 53.74
CA VAL A 7 10.60 0.48 52.59
C VAL A 7 10.80 -0.53 51.48
N LEU A 8 9.86 -1.38 51.39
CA LEU A 8 9.68 -2.17 50.18
C LEU A 8 9.34 -1.13 49.12
N LEU A 9 10.34 -0.59 48.49
CA LEU A 9 10.20 0.13 47.26
C LEU A 9 9.74 -0.93 46.27
N ALA A 10 8.43 -1.15 46.25
CA ALA A 10 7.81 -1.82 45.13
C ALA A 10 8.15 -0.96 43.92
N LEU A 11 9.19 -1.35 43.27
CA LEU A 11 9.47 -0.91 41.93
C LEU A 11 8.29 -1.43 41.12
N LEU A 12 7.24 -0.65 41.08
CA LEU A 12 6.30 -0.70 40.02
C LEU A 12 7.13 -0.36 38.77
N ALA A 13 7.74 -1.36 38.21
CA ALA A 13 7.99 -1.33 36.81
C ALA A 13 6.61 -1.14 36.21
N ALA A 14 6.22 0.09 36.04
CA ALA A 14 5.23 0.42 35.07
C ALA A 14 5.84 -0.12 33.78
N GLY A 15 5.50 -1.35 33.47
CA GLY A 15 5.72 -1.85 32.16
C GLY A 15 5.19 -0.76 31.27
N CYS A 16 6.05 -0.12 30.50
CA CYS A 16 5.62 0.65 29.39
C CYS A 16 4.64 -0.23 28.69
N GLY A 17 3.34 0.06 28.84
CA GLY A 17 2.36 -0.59 28.03
C GLY A 17 2.75 -0.27 26.62
N GLU A 18 3.54 -1.11 26.01
CA GLU A 18 3.53 -1.23 24.60
C GLU A 18 2.08 -1.45 24.29
N ALA A 19 1.45 -0.41 23.75
CA ALA A 19 0.15 -0.60 23.16
C ALA A 19 0.27 -1.87 22.33
N PRO A 20 -0.59 -2.87 22.54
CA PRO A 20 -0.53 -4.05 21.72
C PRO A 20 -0.54 -3.53 20.30
N GLU A 21 0.59 -3.64 19.64
CA GLU A 21 0.63 -3.53 18.22
C GLU A 21 -0.29 -4.66 17.79
N THR A 22 -1.55 -4.30 17.60
CA THR A 22 -2.44 -5.15 16.84
C THR A 22 -1.61 -5.47 15.62
N ASP A 23 -1.29 -6.73 15.45
CA ASP A 23 -0.63 -7.25 14.26
C ASP A 23 -1.51 -6.92 13.05
N LEU A 24 -1.56 -5.63 12.73
CA LEU A 24 -2.05 -5.16 11.46
C LEU A 24 -0.98 -5.59 10.49
N LYS A 25 -1.16 -6.78 9.97
CA LYS A 25 -0.33 -7.31 8.91
C LYS A 25 -0.51 -6.43 7.69
N LEU A 26 0.25 -5.35 7.67
CA LEU A 26 0.24 -4.41 6.55
C LEU A 26 0.79 -5.13 5.33
N VAL A 27 -0.06 -5.34 4.36
CA VAL A 27 0.31 -6.02 3.13
C VAL A 27 1.09 -5.07 2.24
N THR A 28 2.19 -5.55 1.71
CA THR A 28 2.96 -4.86 0.68
C THR A 28 2.68 -5.51 -0.66
N ILE A 29 2.35 -4.70 -1.66
CA ILE A 29 2.23 -5.14 -3.05
C ILE A 29 3.44 -4.64 -3.81
N GLU A 30 4.10 -5.52 -4.51
CA GLU A 30 5.12 -5.19 -5.46
C GLU A 30 4.61 -5.41 -6.88
N SER A 31 4.72 -4.39 -7.71
CA SER A 31 4.48 -4.52 -9.13
C SER A 31 5.69 -5.17 -9.81
N PRO A 32 5.52 -5.68 -11.04
CA PRO A 32 6.67 -6.14 -11.82
C PRO A 32 7.77 -5.08 -11.89
N ALA A 33 9.02 -5.53 -11.93
CA ALA A 33 10.20 -4.65 -11.90
C ALA A 33 10.17 -3.55 -12.98
N ALA A 34 9.57 -3.83 -14.14
CA ALA A 34 9.43 -2.84 -15.21
C ALA A 34 8.51 -1.67 -14.84
N VAL A 35 7.52 -1.88 -13.99
CA VAL A 35 6.64 -0.83 -13.49
C VAL A 35 7.30 -0.04 -12.37
N GLY A 36 8.05 -0.72 -11.51
CA GLY A 36 8.84 -0.10 -10.45
C GLY A 36 8.02 0.49 -9.30
N LEU A 37 6.86 -0.07 -9.02
CA LEU A 37 5.95 0.43 -7.98
C LEU A 37 5.82 -0.56 -6.84
N SER A 38 6.11 -0.10 -5.63
CA SER A 38 5.82 -0.85 -4.40
C SER A 38 4.84 -0.05 -3.56
N LEU A 39 3.78 -0.69 -3.14
CA LEU A 39 2.69 -0.12 -2.35
C LEU A 39 2.55 -0.85 -1.03
N ARG A 40 2.23 -0.12 0.01
CA ARG A 40 2.02 -0.68 1.34
C ARG A 40 0.73 -0.14 1.94
N GLU A 41 -0.04 -1.00 2.56
CA GLU A 41 -1.23 -0.57 3.29
C GLU A 41 -0.87 0.41 4.40
N LEU A 42 -1.74 1.38 4.60
CA LEU A 42 -1.61 2.35 5.70
C LEU A 42 -2.39 1.87 6.93
N PRO A 43 -1.84 2.07 8.14
CA PRO A 43 -2.57 1.78 9.36
C PRO A 43 -3.81 2.67 9.49
N PRO A 44 -4.89 2.18 10.14
CA PRO A 44 -6.12 2.95 10.32
C PRO A 44 -5.94 4.33 10.95
N SER A 45 -4.99 4.46 11.86
CA SER A 45 -4.67 5.74 12.51
C SER A 45 -4.16 6.79 11.52
N VAL A 46 -3.31 6.39 10.59
CA VAL A 46 -2.80 7.27 9.53
C VAL A 46 -3.90 7.62 8.55
N LEU A 47 -4.68 6.65 8.12
CA LEU A 47 -5.82 6.85 7.22
C LEU A 47 -6.80 7.87 7.79
N LYS A 48 -7.13 7.74 9.07
CA LYS A 48 -8.00 8.68 9.77
C LYS A 48 -7.42 10.09 9.79
N SER A 49 -6.12 10.22 10.02
CA SER A 49 -5.45 11.53 10.07
C SER A 49 -5.45 12.26 8.73
N ILE A 50 -5.49 11.53 7.63
CA ILE A 50 -5.53 12.09 6.27
C ILE A 50 -6.94 12.07 5.66
N GLY A 51 -7.95 11.64 6.42
CA GLY A 51 -9.35 11.63 5.99
C GLY A 51 -9.69 10.59 4.93
N LEU A 52 -8.99 9.48 4.90
CA LEU A 52 -9.26 8.37 3.97
C LEU A 52 -9.78 7.14 4.69
N GLY A 53 -10.71 6.44 4.08
CA GLY A 53 -11.19 5.14 4.57
C GLY A 53 -10.20 4.00 4.31
N TYR A 54 -9.49 4.08 3.18
CA TYR A 54 -8.46 3.13 2.79
C TYR A 54 -7.46 3.79 1.83
N GLY A 55 -6.24 3.32 1.83
CA GLY A 55 -5.21 3.80 0.92
C GLY A 55 -3.92 2.99 1.00
N LEU A 56 -3.17 3.05 -0.08
CA LEU A 56 -1.89 2.38 -0.23
C LEU A 56 -0.79 3.43 -0.38
N ALA A 57 0.17 3.44 0.53
CA ALA A 57 1.32 4.33 0.43
C ALA A 57 2.31 3.84 -0.63
N VAL A 58 2.79 4.74 -1.45
CA VAL A 58 3.90 4.47 -2.37
C VAL A 58 5.18 4.45 -1.56
N VAL A 59 5.79 3.29 -1.42
CA VAL A 59 7.07 3.10 -0.71
C VAL A 59 8.25 3.03 -1.67
N ARG A 60 7.99 2.77 -2.94
CA ARG A 60 8.96 2.84 -4.01
C ARG A 60 8.28 3.22 -5.32
N ALA A 61 8.86 4.14 -6.07
CA ALA A 61 8.45 4.49 -7.40
C ALA A 61 9.70 4.71 -8.27
N ASP A 62 9.90 3.84 -9.22
CA ASP A 62 10.94 3.96 -10.24
C ASP A 62 10.39 3.51 -11.61
N GLY A 63 11.19 3.52 -12.64
CA GLY A 63 10.79 3.07 -13.97
C GLY A 63 9.52 3.76 -14.51
N ILE A 64 8.53 2.97 -14.90
CA ILE A 64 7.25 3.47 -15.44
C ILE A 64 6.48 4.30 -14.40
N ALA A 65 6.46 3.86 -13.15
CA ALA A 65 5.75 4.56 -12.09
C ALA A 65 6.33 5.96 -11.83
N GLU A 66 7.64 6.09 -11.79
CA GLU A 66 8.32 7.38 -11.64
C GLU A 66 8.05 8.29 -12.84
N ARG A 67 8.16 7.77 -14.06
CA ARG A 67 7.87 8.54 -15.27
C ARG A 67 6.42 8.99 -15.38
N ALA A 68 5.50 8.21 -14.82
CA ALA A 68 4.09 8.57 -14.73
C ALA A 68 3.82 9.70 -13.72
N GLY A 69 4.77 10.00 -12.84
CA GLY A 69 4.68 11.06 -11.86
C GLY A 69 4.41 10.60 -10.44
N LEU A 70 4.44 9.30 -10.17
CA LEU A 70 4.34 8.77 -8.80
C LEU A 70 5.63 9.05 -8.02
N ARG A 71 5.48 9.34 -6.74
CA ARG A 71 6.57 9.59 -5.81
C ARG A 71 6.36 8.83 -4.51
N MET A 72 7.46 8.49 -3.87
CA MET A 72 7.43 7.95 -2.52
C MET A 72 6.69 8.91 -1.59
N GLY A 73 5.78 8.39 -0.78
CA GLY A 73 4.93 9.16 0.12
C GLY A 73 3.55 9.50 -0.47
N ASP A 74 3.32 9.28 -1.74
CA ASP A 74 1.98 9.37 -2.33
C ASP A 74 1.08 8.27 -1.77
N VAL A 75 -0.22 8.53 -1.72
CA VAL A 75 -1.22 7.56 -1.26
C VAL A 75 -2.22 7.29 -2.37
N VAL A 76 -2.26 6.06 -2.83
CA VAL A 76 -3.24 5.59 -3.81
C VAL A 76 -4.51 5.19 -3.08
N HIS A 77 -5.63 5.83 -3.40
CA HIS A 77 -6.91 5.54 -2.76
C HIS A 77 -8.07 5.30 -3.73
N GLY A 78 -7.79 5.25 -5.00
CA GLY A 78 -8.76 4.91 -6.03
C GLY A 78 -8.09 4.42 -7.31
N VAL A 79 -8.84 3.67 -8.09
CA VAL A 79 -8.45 3.18 -9.42
C VAL A 79 -9.63 3.40 -10.36
N ASN A 80 -9.43 4.10 -11.46
CA ASN A 80 -10.43 4.31 -12.51
C ASN A 80 -11.77 4.83 -12.01
N GLN A 81 -11.91 5.70 -11.11
CA GLN A 81 -13.14 6.23 -10.53
C GLN A 81 -13.76 5.37 -9.40
N GLU A 82 -13.19 4.21 -9.11
CA GLU A 82 -13.60 3.42 -7.96
C GLU A 82 -12.66 3.68 -6.78
N ARG A 83 -13.24 3.87 -5.60
CA ARG A 83 -12.47 4.00 -4.38
C ARG A 83 -12.05 2.64 -3.86
N LEU A 84 -10.86 2.59 -3.27
CA LEU A 84 -10.37 1.38 -2.64
C LEU A 84 -10.92 1.25 -1.22
N HIS A 85 -11.30 0.03 -0.85
CA HIS A 85 -11.74 -0.34 0.49
C HIS A 85 -10.81 -1.38 1.12
N ASN A 86 -10.08 -2.10 0.31
CA ASN A 86 -9.12 -3.12 0.73
C ASN A 86 -8.12 -3.38 -0.39
N ILE A 87 -7.14 -4.22 -0.09
CA ILE A 87 -6.07 -4.53 -1.04
C ILE A 87 -6.55 -5.37 -2.24
N ASP A 88 -7.57 -6.19 -2.03
CA ASP A 88 -8.13 -7.03 -3.10
C ASP A 88 -8.87 -6.17 -4.14
N ASP A 89 -9.48 -5.08 -3.72
CA ASP A 89 -10.05 -4.08 -4.64
C ASP A 89 -8.98 -3.55 -5.58
N PHE A 90 -7.83 -3.20 -5.05
CA PHE A 90 -6.71 -2.71 -5.86
C PHE A 90 -6.28 -3.75 -6.90
N ARG A 91 -6.05 -4.98 -6.46
CA ARG A 91 -5.66 -6.08 -7.36
C ARG A 91 -6.68 -6.33 -8.45
N ARG A 92 -7.95 -6.37 -8.07
CA ARG A 92 -9.06 -6.59 -9.00
C ARG A 92 -9.18 -5.46 -10.03
N LEU A 93 -9.14 -4.22 -9.57
CA LEU A 93 -9.31 -3.05 -10.44
C LEU A 93 -8.13 -2.87 -11.40
N VAL A 94 -6.92 -3.12 -10.95
CA VAL A 94 -5.73 -3.07 -11.81
C VAL A 94 -5.77 -4.20 -12.84
N ALA A 95 -6.17 -5.41 -12.46
CA ALA A 95 -6.31 -6.53 -13.39
C ALA A 95 -7.37 -6.25 -14.46
N GLN A 96 -8.50 -5.65 -14.09
CA GLN A 96 -9.54 -5.27 -15.04
C GLN A 96 -9.10 -4.15 -15.98
N ALA A 97 -8.36 -3.18 -15.47
CA ALA A 97 -7.89 -2.04 -16.25
C ALA A 97 -6.79 -2.43 -17.24
N SER A 98 -5.92 -3.38 -16.88
CA SER A 98 -4.83 -3.83 -17.74
C SER A 98 -5.31 -4.50 -19.05
N GLU A 99 -6.57 -4.90 -19.09
CA GLU A 99 -7.17 -5.48 -20.31
C GLU A 99 -7.66 -4.41 -21.30
N ARG A 100 -7.75 -3.16 -20.91
CA ARG A 100 -8.43 -2.13 -21.73
C ARG A 100 -7.56 -0.97 -22.16
N ALA A 101 -6.76 -0.41 -21.28
CA ALA A 101 -5.94 0.77 -21.54
C ALA A 101 -5.13 1.16 -20.31
N ALA A 102 -4.56 2.35 -20.32
CA ALA A 102 -3.88 2.91 -19.15
C ALA A 102 -4.81 2.95 -17.93
N THR A 103 -4.30 2.52 -16.80
CA THR A 103 -4.99 2.57 -15.51
C THR A 103 -4.78 3.94 -14.89
N ARG A 104 -5.85 4.56 -14.41
CA ARG A 104 -5.77 5.82 -13.69
C ARG A 104 -5.79 5.56 -12.20
N LEU A 105 -4.72 5.94 -11.52
CA LEU A 105 -4.66 5.88 -10.07
C LEU A 105 -5.06 7.23 -9.48
N LEU A 106 -6.00 7.23 -8.56
CA LEU A 106 -6.31 8.41 -7.76
C LEU A 106 -5.33 8.49 -6.60
N VAL A 107 -4.55 9.54 -6.57
CA VAL A 107 -3.40 9.70 -5.68
C VAL A 107 -3.56 10.94 -4.83
N ARG A 108 -3.29 10.82 -3.54
CA ARG A 108 -3.16 11.96 -2.65
C ARG A 108 -1.71 12.27 -2.37
N ARG A 109 -1.34 13.51 -2.61
CA ARG A 109 -0.04 14.08 -2.26
C ARG A 109 -0.26 15.31 -1.40
N GLY A 110 0.11 15.23 -0.12
CA GLY A 110 -0.21 16.28 0.83
C GLY A 110 -1.73 16.43 1.00
N ARG A 111 -2.27 17.55 0.55
CA ARG A 111 -3.72 17.85 0.61
C ARG A 111 -4.41 17.79 -0.75
N SER A 112 -3.69 17.43 -1.79
CA SER A 112 -4.20 17.46 -3.16
C SER A 112 -4.42 16.05 -3.68
N ASP A 113 -5.54 15.84 -4.34
CA ASP A 113 -5.86 14.62 -5.06
C ASP A 113 -5.70 14.86 -6.56
N PHE A 114 -5.08 13.91 -7.24
CA PHE A 114 -4.90 13.96 -8.69
C PHE A 114 -4.84 12.54 -9.26
N TYR A 115 -5.04 12.45 -10.57
CA TYR A 115 -4.94 11.18 -11.26
C TYR A 115 -3.58 10.99 -11.91
N VAL A 116 -3.04 9.80 -11.78
CA VAL A 116 -1.82 9.36 -12.45
C VAL A 116 -2.16 8.20 -13.38
N ALA A 117 -1.89 8.35 -14.66
CA ALA A 117 -2.11 7.27 -15.62
C ALA A 117 -0.86 6.39 -15.70
N ILE A 118 -1.04 5.10 -15.45
CA ILE A 118 0.01 4.09 -15.57
C ILE A 118 -0.45 2.99 -16.52
N ASP A 119 0.41 2.64 -17.44
CA ASP A 119 0.21 1.49 -18.30
C ASP A 119 0.79 0.23 -17.65
N PHE A 120 -0.07 -0.59 -17.07
CA PHE A 120 0.29 -1.90 -16.56
C PHE A 120 0.19 -2.99 -17.65
N GLY A 121 -0.42 -2.69 -18.78
CA GLY A 121 -0.75 -3.68 -19.81
C GLY A 121 0.44 -4.21 -20.61
N SER A 122 1.57 -3.50 -20.58
CA SER A 122 2.79 -3.93 -21.25
C SER A 122 3.60 -4.95 -20.46
N VAL A 123 3.20 -5.22 -19.23
CA VAL A 123 3.94 -6.11 -18.33
C VAL A 123 3.02 -7.25 -17.90
N PRO A 124 3.36 -8.51 -18.23
CA PRO A 124 2.60 -9.66 -17.78
C PRO A 124 2.60 -9.69 -16.25
N LEU A 125 1.41 -9.64 -15.65
CA LEU A 125 1.29 -9.90 -14.21
C LEU A 125 1.75 -11.33 -13.93
N PRO A 126 2.57 -11.57 -12.90
CA PRO A 126 2.98 -12.92 -12.55
C PRO A 126 1.74 -13.77 -12.25
N GLY A 127 1.50 -14.80 -13.07
CA GLY A 127 0.43 -15.76 -12.89
C GLY A 127 -0.53 -15.97 -14.07
N LYS A 128 -0.51 -15.14 -15.12
CA LYS A 128 -1.24 -15.45 -16.36
C LYS A 128 -0.26 -15.85 -17.47
N PRO A 129 -0.39 -17.05 -18.03
CA PRO A 129 0.36 -17.39 -19.22
C PRO A 129 -0.06 -16.44 -20.35
N ASN A 130 0.94 -15.85 -20.97
CA ASN A 130 0.75 -14.99 -22.12
C ASN A 130 0.00 -15.77 -23.21
N SER A 131 -1.20 -15.33 -23.55
CA SER A 131 -2.00 -15.96 -24.62
C SER A 131 -1.32 -15.94 -25.99
N ARG A 132 -0.20 -15.24 -26.10
CA ARG A 132 0.59 -15.19 -27.33
C ARG A 132 1.55 -16.38 -27.49
N ASP A 133 1.95 -17.01 -26.39
CA ASP A 133 2.85 -18.17 -26.45
C ASP A 133 2.11 -19.46 -26.88
N THR A 134 0.79 -19.46 -26.79
CA THR A 134 -0.01 -20.64 -27.19
C THR A 134 -0.19 -20.73 -28.70
N LEU A 135 -0.01 -19.64 -29.45
CA LEU A 135 -0.19 -19.61 -30.90
C LEU A 135 1.08 -19.94 -31.71
N LEU A 136 2.22 -20.06 -31.07
CA LEU A 136 3.50 -20.36 -31.74
C LEU A 136 3.98 -21.81 -31.54
N ARG A 137 3.15 -22.66 -30.99
CA ARG A 137 3.41 -24.11 -30.86
C ARG A 137 2.49 -24.95 -31.75
N THR A 138 2.59 -24.72 -33.01
CA THR A 138 2.15 -25.70 -34.03
C THR A 138 3.26 -25.92 -35.01
#